data_5e0c0623293c167f6ece138163ae6b93
#
_entry.id   5e0c0623293c167f6ece138163ae6b93
#
_cell.length_a   1.000
_cell.length_b   1.000
_cell.length_c   1.000
_cell.angle_alpha   90.00
_cell.angle_beta   90.00
_cell.angle_gamma   90.00
#
_symmetry.space_group_name_H-M   'P 1'
#
loop_
_entity.id
_entity.type
_entity.pdbx_description
1 polymer ?
#
loop_
_entity_poly.entity_id
_entity_poly.type
_entity_poly.pdbx_seq_one_letter_code
_entity_poly.pdbx_strand_id
1 'polypeptide(L)'
;MTLRAMKPNRALLKSAQSMALLAIAMLMFASANAQTASPDISGFWELRYWSRNVPKAPLTPAAASADRRAQAEKDSHAIRWCNHVGVPFMMDDGAPIDIRQSKNEIAIASQSNSPVRHIYLDGRAHPSADTFDPTTLGNSIGRWSGDTLVVDTIGFNDAGLNAIPGGGVRNENSHLIEQYKLTDEGRKLQVTFTWIDDKMFTKPHTYAFRYEKLPSSTTAREWLCDPMDGARARFLIDPPQPPK
;
A
#
# COMPACT_ATOMS: atom_id res chain seq x y z
N MET A 1 46.02 -7.79 73.41
CA MET A 1 46.04 -7.01 72.18
C MET A 1 44.73 -7.29 71.46
N THR A 2 43.72 -6.45 71.68
CA THR A 2 42.31 -6.69 71.28
C THR A 2 42.04 -5.87 70.01
N LEU A 3 41.78 -6.54 68.90
CA LEU A 3 41.38 -5.94 67.63
C LEU A 3 39.95 -5.47 67.73
N ARG A 4 39.76 -4.15 67.63
CA ARG A 4 38.44 -3.46 67.65
C ARG A 4 37.87 -3.51 66.24
N ALA A 5 36.82 -4.27 66.05
CA ALA A 5 36.14 -4.33 64.72
C ALA A 5 35.46 -2.98 64.45
N MET A 6 35.85 -2.35 63.31
CA MET A 6 35.19 -1.13 62.79
C MET A 6 33.81 -1.47 62.25
N LYS A 7 32.77 -0.83 62.79
CA LYS A 7 31.41 -0.95 62.26
C LYS A 7 31.29 -0.23 60.92
N PRO A 8 30.68 -0.82 59.91
CA PRO A 8 30.50 -0.17 58.62
C PRO A 8 29.55 1.01 58.72
N ASN A 9 29.92 2.12 58.05
CA ASN A 9 29.19 3.37 58.07
C ASN A 9 27.87 3.24 57.25
N ARG A 10 26.71 3.17 57.95
CA ARG A 10 25.37 3.01 57.38
C ARG A 10 25.00 4.07 56.32
N ALA A 11 25.63 5.25 56.36
CA ALA A 11 25.39 6.32 55.40
C ALA A 11 25.99 6.01 54.02
N LEU A 12 27.19 5.40 53.97
CA LEU A 12 27.85 4.99 52.74
C LEU A 12 27.11 3.82 52.03
N LEU A 13 26.52 2.89 52.78
CA LEU A 13 25.71 1.81 52.21
C LEU A 13 24.42 2.30 51.56
N LYS A 14 23.74 3.31 52.12
CA LYS A 14 22.50 3.87 51.59
C LYS A 14 22.76 4.66 50.28
N SER A 15 23.88 5.38 50.18
CA SER A 15 24.23 6.10 48.95
C SER A 15 24.60 5.16 47.80
N ALA A 16 25.30 4.04 48.04
CA ALA A 16 25.61 3.04 47.04
C ALA A 16 24.37 2.31 46.53
N GLN A 17 23.41 2.01 47.40
CA GLN A 17 22.12 1.39 46.99
C GLN A 17 21.26 2.34 46.13
N SER A 18 21.21 3.64 46.46
CA SER A 18 20.50 4.65 45.68
C SER A 18 21.10 4.88 44.30
N MET A 19 22.41 4.88 44.16
CA MET A 19 23.10 4.99 42.88
C MET A 19 22.90 3.75 42.00
N ALA A 20 22.88 2.54 42.61
CA ALA A 20 22.61 1.32 41.86
C ALA A 20 21.17 1.25 41.32
N LEU A 21 20.18 1.70 42.09
CA LEU A 21 18.77 1.77 41.64
C LEU A 21 18.56 2.80 40.54
N LEU A 22 19.24 3.96 40.54
CA LEU A 22 19.20 4.94 39.48
C LEU A 22 19.86 4.42 38.20
N ALA A 23 20.97 3.69 38.28
CA ALA A 23 21.64 3.09 37.13
C ALA A 23 20.80 2.00 36.47
N ILE A 24 20.09 1.18 37.25
CA ILE A 24 19.16 0.15 36.72
C ILE A 24 17.93 0.80 36.05
N ALA A 25 17.40 1.89 36.62
CA ALA A 25 16.29 2.62 36.02
C ALA A 25 16.71 3.28 34.68
N MET A 26 17.90 3.86 34.58
CA MET A 26 18.42 4.40 33.30
C MET A 26 18.65 3.32 32.26
N LEU A 27 19.10 2.11 32.62
CA LEU A 27 19.25 0.98 31.69
C LEU A 27 17.88 0.46 31.20
N MET A 28 16.83 0.51 31.98
CA MET A 28 15.48 0.10 31.56
C MET A 28 14.84 1.12 30.61
N PHE A 29 15.14 2.40 30.74
CA PHE A 29 14.66 3.43 29.79
C PHE A 29 15.41 3.43 28.46
N ALA A 30 16.65 2.95 28.40
CA ALA A 30 17.41 2.84 27.15
C ALA A 30 16.94 1.70 26.23
N SER A 31 16.20 0.73 26.76
CA SER A 31 15.71 -0.42 25.98
C SER A 31 14.38 -0.15 25.23
N ALA A 32 13.73 0.98 25.45
CA ALA A 32 12.37 1.24 24.94
C ALA A 32 12.31 1.91 23.55
N ASN A 33 13.45 2.29 22.95
CA ASN A 33 13.48 3.03 21.69
C ASN A 33 14.36 2.41 20.59
N ALA A 34 14.49 1.09 20.55
CA ALA A 34 14.90 0.44 19.31
C ALA A 34 13.68 0.46 18.36
N GLN A 35 13.41 1.61 17.77
CA GLN A 35 12.46 1.73 16.66
C GLN A 35 13.08 0.92 15.52
N THR A 36 12.63 -0.32 15.34
CA THR A 36 13.04 -1.15 14.21
C THR A 36 12.76 -0.33 12.97
N ALA A 37 13.81 -0.08 12.16
CA ALA A 37 13.62 0.62 10.90
C ALA A 37 12.51 -0.07 10.12
N SER A 38 11.59 0.74 9.58
CA SER A 38 10.52 0.21 8.74
C SER A 38 11.10 -0.57 7.56
N PRO A 39 10.50 -1.70 7.18
CA PRO A 39 10.97 -2.46 6.02
C PRO A 39 11.02 -1.61 4.76
N ASP A 40 12.00 -1.84 3.90
CA ASP A 40 12.08 -1.21 2.58
C ASP A 40 11.37 -2.08 1.55
N ILE A 41 10.21 -1.60 1.07
CA ILE A 41 9.41 -2.26 0.03
C ILE A 41 9.76 -1.78 -1.39
N SER A 42 10.82 -1.00 -1.56
CA SER A 42 11.25 -0.51 -2.88
C SER A 42 11.60 -1.66 -3.83
N GLY A 43 11.30 -1.45 -5.10
CA GLY A 43 11.64 -2.37 -6.18
C GLY A 43 10.56 -2.51 -7.23
N PHE A 44 10.86 -3.30 -8.25
CA PHE A 44 9.88 -3.74 -9.24
C PHE A 44 9.18 -5.00 -8.77
N TRP A 45 7.87 -5.03 -8.87
CA TRP A 45 7.02 -6.09 -8.38
C TRP A 45 6.06 -6.55 -9.47
N GLU A 46 5.99 -7.87 -9.70
CA GLU A 46 5.09 -8.48 -10.68
C GLU A 46 3.97 -9.25 -9.98
N LEU A 47 2.73 -8.96 -10.35
CA LEU A 47 1.55 -9.63 -9.81
C LEU A 47 1.51 -11.10 -10.26
N ARG A 48 1.35 -12.01 -9.30
CA ARG A 48 1.12 -13.42 -9.60
C ARG A 48 -0.38 -13.72 -9.62
N TYR A 49 -0.96 -13.70 -10.80
CA TYR A 49 -2.41 -13.88 -10.99
C TYR A 49 -3.00 -15.09 -10.29
N TRP A 50 -2.29 -16.23 -10.31
CA TRP A 50 -2.73 -17.46 -9.61
C TRP A 50 -2.70 -17.33 -8.08
N SER A 51 -2.09 -16.31 -7.54
CA SER A 51 -2.04 -16.05 -6.10
C SER A 51 -3.09 -15.04 -5.64
N ARG A 52 -3.97 -14.59 -6.53
CA ARG A 52 -5.06 -13.66 -6.21
C ARG A 52 -6.12 -14.40 -5.40
N ASN A 53 -6.40 -13.88 -4.22
CA ASN A 53 -7.51 -14.35 -3.40
C ASN A 53 -8.60 -13.28 -3.40
N VAL A 54 -9.49 -13.35 -4.37
CA VAL A 54 -10.56 -12.37 -4.59
C VAL A 54 -11.92 -13.05 -4.42
N PRO A 55 -12.53 -12.95 -3.23
CA PRO A 55 -13.88 -13.44 -3.01
C PRO A 55 -14.90 -12.56 -3.74
N LYS A 56 -16.10 -13.10 -3.96
CA LYS A 56 -17.20 -12.29 -4.46
C LYS A 56 -17.53 -11.18 -3.46
N ALA A 57 -17.68 -9.95 -3.96
CA ALA A 57 -18.00 -8.80 -3.14
C ALA A 57 -19.40 -8.91 -2.51
N PRO A 58 -19.56 -8.55 -1.23
CA PRO A 58 -20.85 -8.59 -0.53
C PRO A 58 -21.68 -7.35 -0.87
N LEU A 59 -22.11 -7.25 -2.13
CA LEU A 59 -22.85 -6.08 -2.64
C LEU A 59 -24.22 -5.93 -1.98
N THR A 60 -24.63 -4.68 -1.78
CA THR A 60 -26.03 -4.36 -1.49
C THR A 60 -26.92 -4.73 -2.69
N PRO A 61 -28.24 -4.95 -2.53
CA PRO A 61 -29.12 -5.23 -3.67
C PRO A 61 -29.09 -4.15 -4.76
N ALA A 62 -28.98 -2.88 -4.38
CA ALA A 62 -28.87 -1.74 -5.30
C ALA A 62 -27.54 -1.79 -6.07
N ALA A 63 -26.42 -1.97 -5.37
CA ALA A 63 -25.08 -2.09 -5.98
C ALA A 63 -24.99 -3.31 -6.89
N ALA A 64 -25.54 -4.47 -6.53
CA ALA A 64 -25.55 -5.66 -7.36
C ALA A 64 -26.35 -5.45 -8.67
N SER A 65 -27.38 -4.65 -8.66
CA SER A 65 -28.13 -4.29 -9.85
C SER A 65 -27.37 -3.33 -10.76
N ALA A 66 -26.64 -2.37 -10.18
CA ALA A 66 -25.77 -1.46 -10.90
C ALA A 66 -24.54 -2.18 -11.49
N ASP A 67 -23.91 -3.07 -10.73
CA ASP A 67 -22.76 -3.86 -11.15
C ASP A 67 -23.08 -4.75 -12.36
N ARG A 68 -24.25 -5.40 -12.38
CA ARG A 68 -24.71 -6.17 -13.54
C ARG A 68 -24.88 -5.32 -14.80
N ARG A 69 -25.36 -4.08 -14.66
CA ARG A 69 -25.47 -3.16 -15.81
C ARG A 69 -24.11 -2.72 -16.30
N ALA A 70 -23.23 -2.30 -15.41
CA ALA A 70 -21.84 -1.94 -15.76
C ALA A 70 -21.06 -3.07 -16.41
N GLN A 71 -21.34 -4.32 -16.00
CA GLN A 71 -20.73 -5.50 -16.63
C GLN A 71 -21.28 -5.79 -18.03
N ALA A 72 -22.54 -5.47 -18.30
CA ALA A 72 -23.13 -5.60 -19.64
C ALA A 72 -22.63 -4.53 -20.62
N GLU A 73 -22.26 -3.35 -20.09
CA GLU A 73 -21.72 -2.24 -20.88
C GLU A 73 -20.19 -2.31 -21.07
N LYS A 74 -19.62 -3.47 -20.96
CA LYS A 74 -18.19 -3.77 -20.89
C LYS A 74 -17.34 -3.41 -22.12
N ASP A 75 -17.65 -2.36 -22.81
CA ASP A 75 -16.67 -1.68 -23.63
C ASP A 75 -15.93 -0.68 -22.73
N SER A 76 -14.76 -1.08 -22.30
CA SER A 76 -13.92 -0.27 -21.42
C SER A 76 -13.49 1.03 -22.10
N HIS A 77 -14.41 2.01 -22.10
CA HIS A 77 -14.14 3.35 -22.66
C HIS A 77 -12.81 3.92 -22.11
N ALA A 78 -12.49 3.61 -20.86
CA ALA A 78 -11.25 4.07 -20.22
C ALA A 78 -10.00 3.59 -20.95
N ILE A 79 -9.89 2.29 -21.28
CA ILE A 79 -8.74 1.77 -22.03
C ILE A 79 -8.76 2.28 -23.48
N ARG A 80 -9.92 2.29 -24.12
CA ARG A 80 -10.08 2.73 -25.51
C ARG A 80 -9.63 4.18 -25.73
N TRP A 81 -9.90 5.05 -24.76
CA TRP A 81 -9.58 6.47 -24.84
C TRP A 81 -8.33 6.86 -24.05
N CYS A 82 -7.50 5.89 -23.65
CA CYS A 82 -6.28 6.13 -22.89
C CYS A 82 -6.52 6.92 -21.59
N ASN A 83 -7.67 6.76 -20.97
CA ASN A 83 -7.96 7.35 -19.68
C ASN A 83 -7.11 6.70 -18.58
N HIS A 84 -6.74 7.49 -17.59
CA HIS A 84 -5.98 6.98 -16.45
C HIS A 84 -6.74 5.88 -15.71
N VAL A 85 -6.02 4.83 -15.33
CA VAL A 85 -6.62 3.64 -14.69
C VAL A 85 -6.53 3.76 -13.21
N GLY A 86 -6.25 4.56 -12.45
CA GLY A 86 -6.26 4.71 -10.98
C GLY A 86 -6.30 3.41 -10.17
N VAL A 87 -6.58 3.55 -8.89
CA VAL A 87 -6.75 2.44 -7.94
C VAL A 87 -8.19 1.91 -8.04
N PRO A 88 -8.41 0.59 -8.01
CA PRO A 88 -7.45 -0.49 -7.75
C PRO A 88 -6.76 -1.04 -9.00
N PHE A 89 -7.18 -0.64 -10.20
CA PHE A 89 -6.77 -1.28 -11.45
C PHE A 89 -5.24 -1.21 -11.67
N MET A 90 -4.58 -0.09 -11.36
CA MET A 90 -3.12 0.03 -11.47
C MET A 90 -2.35 -1.03 -10.68
N MET A 91 -3.00 -1.64 -9.68
CA MET A 91 -2.43 -2.71 -8.85
C MET A 91 -2.81 -4.11 -9.36
N ASP A 92 -3.65 -4.21 -10.40
CA ASP A 92 -4.28 -5.46 -10.85
C ASP A 92 -4.20 -5.69 -12.37
N ASP A 93 -3.68 -4.77 -13.14
CA ASP A 93 -3.65 -4.84 -14.62
C ASP A 93 -2.60 -5.82 -15.19
N GLY A 94 -1.77 -6.40 -14.33
CA GLY A 94 -0.72 -7.36 -14.71
C GLY A 94 0.58 -6.73 -15.17
N ALA A 95 0.62 -5.42 -15.33
CA ALA A 95 1.88 -4.73 -15.55
C ALA A 95 2.70 -4.71 -14.24
N PRO A 96 4.04 -4.80 -14.32
CA PRO A 96 4.87 -4.60 -13.16
C PRO A 96 4.66 -3.22 -12.55
N ILE A 97 4.64 -3.16 -11.21
CA ILE A 97 4.64 -1.91 -10.45
C ILE A 97 6.06 -1.61 -9.95
N ASP A 98 6.43 -0.34 -10.02
CA ASP A 98 7.67 0.19 -9.46
C ASP A 98 7.33 0.95 -8.17
N ILE A 99 7.84 0.46 -7.04
CA ILE A 99 7.67 1.09 -5.73
C ILE A 99 8.98 1.77 -5.35
N ARG A 100 8.91 3.05 -5.01
CA ARG A 100 10.02 3.85 -4.49
C ARG A 100 9.66 4.38 -3.13
N GLN A 101 10.42 3.98 -2.11
CA GLN A 101 10.22 4.40 -0.73
C GLN A 101 11.25 5.43 -0.32
N SER A 102 10.77 6.51 0.28
CA SER A 102 11.56 7.51 0.98
C SER A 102 11.12 7.59 2.45
N LYS A 103 11.77 8.46 3.22
CA LYS A 103 11.39 8.69 4.63
C LYS A 103 9.94 9.18 4.79
N ASN A 104 9.49 10.03 3.88
CA ASN A 104 8.23 10.77 4.03
C ASN A 104 7.17 10.36 3.00
N GLU A 105 7.52 9.48 2.07
CA GLU A 105 6.64 9.16 0.94
C GLU A 105 7.00 7.81 0.31
N ILE A 106 5.98 7.12 -0.18
CA ILE A 106 6.12 6.01 -1.12
C ILE A 106 5.44 6.43 -2.43
N ALA A 107 6.17 6.30 -3.54
CA ALA A 107 5.64 6.46 -4.88
C ALA A 107 5.44 5.09 -5.52
N ILE A 108 4.28 4.86 -6.12
CA ILE A 108 3.96 3.64 -6.87
C ILE A 108 3.63 4.04 -8.31
N ALA A 109 4.42 3.54 -9.25
CA ALA A 109 4.16 3.67 -10.68
C ALA A 109 3.79 2.31 -11.26
N SER A 110 2.70 2.23 -12.03
CA SER A 110 2.42 1.09 -12.90
C SER A 110 2.98 1.37 -14.29
N GLN A 111 3.41 0.32 -15.00
CA GLN A 111 3.81 0.46 -16.41
C GLN A 111 2.61 0.66 -17.34
N SER A 112 1.38 0.49 -16.84
CA SER A 112 0.18 0.87 -17.58
C SER A 112 -0.03 2.39 -17.55
N ASN A 113 -0.94 2.89 -18.37
CA ASN A 113 -1.27 4.32 -18.51
C ASN A 113 -1.90 4.88 -17.21
N SER A 114 -1.11 4.99 -16.14
CA SER A 114 -1.52 5.46 -14.82
C SER A 114 -0.57 6.55 -14.32
N PRO A 115 -1.09 7.59 -13.69
CA PRO A 115 -0.23 8.54 -12.98
C PRO A 115 0.46 7.85 -11.80
N VAL A 116 1.56 8.44 -11.33
CA VAL A 116 2.26 7.96 -10.13
C VAL A 116 1.36 8.18 -8.91
N ARG A 117 1.15 7.13 -8.12
CA ARG A 117 0.44 7.21 -6.86
C ARG A 117 1.40 7.59 -5.74
N HIS A 118 1.04 8.60 -4.98
CA HIS A 118 1.78 9.10 -3.83
C HIS A 118 1.10 8.66 -2.53
N ILE A 119 1.85 8.00 -1.64
CA ILE A 119 1.42 7.63 -0.30
C ILE A 119 2.27 8.42 0.69
N TYR A 120 1.67 9.35 1.40
CA TYR A 120 2.39 10.24 2.32
C TYR A 120 2.60 9.57 3.68
N LEU A 121 3.86 9.63 4.18
CA LEU A 121 4.28 9.01 5.45
C LEU A 121 4.66 10.05 6.50
N ASP A 122 4.46 11.32 6.23
CA ASP A 122 4.89 12.45 7.07
C ASP A 122 3.92 12.77 8.22
N GLY A 123 2.89 11.95 8.43
CA GLY A 123 1.92 12.09 9.52
C GLY A 123 0.83 13.14 9.25
N ARG A 124 0.73 13.66 8.01
CA ARG A 124 -0.37 14.54 7.63
C ARG A 124 -1.73 13.88 7.75
N ALA A 125 -2.78 14.67 7.94
CA ALA A 125 -4.17 14.22 7.78
C ALA A 125 -4.60 14.27 6.30
N HIS A 126 -5.69 13.60 5.97
CA HIS A 126 -6.35 13.83 4.68
C HIS A 126 -6.82 15.27 4.55
N PRO A 127 -6.76 15.86 3.35
CA PRO A 127 -7.34 17.16 3.10
C PRO A 127 -8.86 17.11 3.32
N SER A 128 -9.44 18.27 3.65
CA SER A 128 -10.91 18.37 3.73
C SER A 128 -11.54 18.28 2.35
N ALA A 129 -12.80 17.85 2.29
CA ALA A 129 -13.55 17.78 1.03
C ALA A 129 -13.62 19.13 0.29
N ASP A 130 -13.54 20.26 1.01
CA ASP A 130 -13.56 21.61 0.43
C ASP A 130 -12.23 21.99 -0.25
N THR A 131 -11.16 21.26 0.02
CA THR A 131 -9.80 21.60 -0.45
C THR A 131 -9.17 20.53 -1.33
N PHE A 132 -9.88 19.46 -1.61
CA PHE A 132 -9.38 18.33 -2.39
C PHE A 132 -10.37 17.92 -3.48
N ASP A 133 -9.93 18.00 -4.73
CA ASP A 133 -10.69 17.48 -5.87
C ASP A 133 -10.52 15.95 -5.94
N PRO A 134 -11.61 15.16 -5.94
CA PRO A 134 -11.54 13.70 -6.04
C PRO A 134 -10.82 13.26 -7.33
N THR A 135 -9.97 12.23 -7.20
CA THR A 135 -9.16 11.71 -8.32
C THR A 135 -9.33 10.21 -8.50
N THR A 136 -8.79 9.66 -9.58
CA THR A 136 -8.77 8.20 -9.80
C THR A 136 -7.85 7.46 -8.83
N LEU A 137 -6.88 8.15 -8.23
CA LEU A 137 -5.94 7.60 -7.25
C LEU A 137 -6.36 7.85 -5.79
N GLY A 138 -7.26 8.81 -5.57
CA GLY A 138 -7.58 9.30 -4.23
C GLY A 138 -6.42 10.05 -3.57
N ASN A 139 -6.57 10.32 -2.30
CA ASN A 139 -5.53 10.83 -1.41
C ASN A 139 -5.11 9.72 -0.45
N SER A 140 -3.84 9.32 -0.48
CA SER A 140 -3.32 8.21 0.31
C SER A 140 -2.37 8.69 1.39
N ILE A 141 -2.64 8.33 2.63
CA ILE A 141 -1.72 8.49 3.76
C ILE A 141 -1.34 7.14 4.32
N GLY A 142 -0.09 6.97 4.72
CA GLY A 142 0.44 5.71 5.20
C GLY A 142 1.10 5.83 6.57
N ARG A 143 1.09 4.74 7.30
CA ARG A 143 1.84 4.57 8.54
C ARG A 143 2.36 3.16 8.69
N TRP A 144 3.55 3.04 9.22
CA TRP A 144 4.10 1.74 9.58
C TRP A 144 3.52 1.26 10.92
N SER A 145 3.07 0.02 10.95
CA SER A 145 2.65 -0.71 12.13
C SER A 145 3.49 -1.98 12.24
N GLY A 146 4.59 -1.91 12.98
CA GLY A 146 5.60 -2.97 12.98
C GLY A 146 6.21 -3.16 11.59
N ASP A 147 6.07 -4.35 11.03
CA ASP A 147 6.56 -4.74 9.70
C ASP A 147 5.55 -4.51 8.55
N THR A 148 4.43 -3.91 8.85
CA THR A 148 3.32 -3.73 7.90
C THR A 148 3.06 -2.25 7.66
N LEU A 149 3.07 -1.81 6.40
CA LEU A 149 2.61 -0.50 6.01
C LEU A 149 1.07 -0.55 5.89
N VAL A 150 0.40 0.31 6.64
CA VAL A 150 -1.05 0.51 6.55
C VAL A 150 -1.29 1.81 5.81
N VAL A 151 -2.05 1.74 4.72
CA VAL A 151 -2.41 2.89 3.87
C VAL A 151 -3.90 3.12 3.94
N ASP A 152 -4.26 4.36 4.17
CA ASP A 152 -5.63 4.87 4.20
C ASP A 152 -5.85 5.77 2.98
N THR A 153 -6.90 5.52 2.17
CA THR A 153 -7.16 6.27 0.95
C THR A 153 -8.64 6.62 0.83
N ILE A 154 -8.89 7.91 0.66
CA ILE A 154 -10.20 8.51 0.43
C ILE A 154 -10.15 9.48 -0.75
N GLY A 155 -11.26 10.11 -1.09
CA GLY A 155 -11.32 11.15 -2.13
C GLY A 155 -11.18 10.59 -3.54
N PHE A 156 -11.82 9.46 -3.78
CA PHE A 156 -11.92 8.90 -5.13
C PHE A 156 -13.00 9.58 -5.95
N ASN A 157 -12.85 9.58 -7.28
CA ASN A 157 -13.91 9.82 -8.23
C ASN A 157 -14.27 8.51 -8.96
N ASP A 158 -15.30 8.54 -9.81
CA ASP A 158 -15.77 7.40 -10.61
C ASP A 158 -15.13 7.32 -12.01
N ALA A 159 -14.20 8.23 -12.34
CA ALA A 159 -13.56 8.26 -13.64
C ALA A 159 -12.62 7.07 -13.87
N GLY A 160 -12.32 6.78 -15.12
CA GLY A 160 -11.39 5.73 -15.53
C GLY A 160 -11.93 4.32 -15.28
N LEU A 161 -11.00 3.36 -15.15
CA LEU A 161 -11.34 1.99 -14.77
C LEU A 161 -11.52 1.92 -13.26
N ASN A 162 -12.77 1.84 -12.83
CA ASN A 162 -13.17 1.92 -11.44
C ASN A 162 -13.69 0.60 -10.85
N ALA A 163 -13.67 -0.50 -11.63
CA ALA A 163 -14.13 -1.81 -11.15
C ALA A 163 -13.29 -2.31 -9.97
N ILE A 164 -13.97 -2.75 -8.92
CA ILE A 164 -13.34 -3.36 -7.74
C ILE A 164 -13.30 -4.87 -7.95
N PRO A 165 -12.13 -5.53 -7.77
CA PRO A 165 -12.03 -6.97 -7.86
C PRO A 165 -13.05 -7.68 -6.96
N GLY A 166 -13.78 -8.64 -7.53
CA GLY A 166 -14.84 -9.36 -6.84
C GLY A 166 -16.23 -8.76 -7.02
N GLY A 167 -16.34 -7.53 -7.49
CA GLY A 167 -17.59 -6.80 -7.81
C GLY A 167 -17.71 -5.45 -7.13
N GLY A 168 -18.51 -4.57 -7.73
CA GLY A 168 -18.68 -3.19 -7.34
C GLY A 168 -17.76 -2.24 -8.10
N VAL A 169 -17.96 -0.95 -7.88
CA VAL A 169 -17.22 0.12 -8.55
C VAL A 169 -16.77 1.17 -7.54
N ARG A 170 -15.56 1.67 -7.72
CA ARG A 170 -15.02 2.78 -6.94
C ARG A 170 -15.78 4.07 -7.27
N ASN A 171 -16.06 4.85 -6.25
CA ASN A 171 -16.81 6.10 -6.33
C ASN A 171 -16.41 7.06 -5.19
N GLU A 172 -17.03 8.22 -5.10
CA GLU A 172 -16.78 9.25 -4.10
C GLU A 172 -16.97 8.83 -2.63
N ASN A 173 -17.81 7.81 -2.38
CA ASN A 173 -18.03 7.28 -1.02
C ASN A 173 -17.04 6.17 -0.65
N SER A 174 -16.22 5.73 -1.61
CA SER A 174 -15.28 4.64 -1.39
C SER A 174 -14.15 5.05 -0.47
N HIS A 175 -13.89 4.19 0.52
CA HIS A 175 -12.75 4.28 1.43
C HIS A 175 -11.97 2.98 1.32
N LEU A 176 -10.67 3.06 1.07
CA LEU A 176 -9.79 1.92 0.90
C LEU A 176 -8.71 1.88 1.98
N ILE A 177 -8.64 0.78 2.70
CA ILE A 177 -7.52 0.45 3.59
C ILE A 177 -6.67 -0.62 2.92
N GLU A 178 -5.37 -0.38 2.82
CA GLU A 178 -4.41 -1.34 2.28
C GLU A 178 -3.36 -1.70 3.32
N GLN A 179 -2.89 -2.95 3.27
CA GLN A 179 -1.80 -3.43 4.11
C GLN A 179 -0.74 -4.06 3.22
N TYR A 180 0.47 -3.48 3.24
CA TYR A 180 1.62 -3.97 2.50
C TYR A 180 2.56 -4.68 3.45
N LYS A 181 2.87 -5.93 3.18
CA LYS A 181 3.75 -6.74 4.00
C LYS A 181 4.73 -7.54 3.16
N LEU A 182 6.03 -7.41 3.46
CA LEU A 182 7.05 -8.27 2.88
C LEU A 182 6.94 -9.67 3.48
N THR A 183 7.08 -10.67 2.63
CA THR A 183 7.12 -12.08 3.02
C THR A 183 8.25 -12.78 2.27
N ASP A 184 8.56 -14.02 2.64
CA ASP A 184 9.57 -14.82 1.96
C ASP A 184 10.93 -14.08 1.87
N GLU A 185 11.40 -13.55 3.03
CA GLU A 185 12.67 -12.81 3.16
C GLU A 185 12.78 -11.60 2.20
N GLY A 186 11.65 -10.93 1.96
CA GLY A 186 11.58 -9.75 1.10
C GLY A 186 11.48 -10.05 -0.40
N ARG A 187 11.36 -11.32 -0.79
CA ARG A 187 11.16 -11.72 -2.20
C ARG A 187 9.72 -11.56 -2.65
N LYS A 188 8.77 -11.52 -1.72
CA LYS A 188 7.34 -11.38 -2.02
C LYS A 188 6.74 -10.21 -1.26
N LEU A 189 5.80 -9.54 -1.89
CA LEU A 189 5.00 -8.48 -1.29
C LEU A 189 3.54 -8.93 -1.30
N GLN A 190 2.94 -9.05 -0.12
CA GLN A 190 1.50 -9.26 0.01
C GLN A 190 0.84 -7.90 0.23
N VAL A 191 -0.20 -7.62 -0.56
CA VAL A 191 -1.05 -6.43 -0.40
C VAL A 191 -2.47 -6.90 -0.14
N THR A 192 -3.02 -6.52 1.00
CA THR A 192 -4.42 -6.77 1.37
C THR A 192 -5.20 -5.49 1.18
N PHE A 193 -6.30 -5.55 0.45
CA PHE A 193 -7.20 -4.44 0.16
C PHE A 193 -8.49 -4.64 0.94
N THR A 194 -8.98 -3.60 1.59
CA THR A 194 -10.26 -3.59 2.30
C THR A 194 -11.05 -2.35 1.89
N TRP A 195 -12.10 -2.55 1.10
CA TRP A 195 -13.01 -1.52 0.65
C TRP A 195 -14.16 -1.35 1.64
N ILE A 196 -14.43 -0.11 2.00
CA ILE A 196 -15.47 0.31 2.93
C ILE A 196 -16.35 1.33 2.19
N ASP A 197 -17.61 0.97 1.99
CA ASP A 197 -18.64 1.81 1.38
C ASP A 197 -20.00 1.15 1.73
N ASP A 198 -20.76 1.74 2.62
CA ASP A 198 -22.02 1.19 3.13
C ASP A 198 -23.17 1.25 2.10
N LYS A 199 -23.03 2.09 1.08
CA LYS A 199 -23.95 2.12 -0.06
C LYS A 199 -23.63 1.00 -1.06
N MET A 200 -22.35 0.62 -1.18
CA MET A 200 -21.88 -0.41 -2.10
C MET A 200 -21.90 -1.81 -1.47
N PHE A 201 -21.43 -1.95 -0.25
CA PHE A 201 -21.19 -3.24 0.40
C PHE A 201 -22.00 -3.39 1.69
N THR A 202 -22.54 -4.59 1.92
CA THR A 202 -23.24 -4.93 3.18
C THR A 202 -22.28 -5.13 4.36
N LYS A 203 -20.99 -5.30 4.08
CA LYS A 203 -19.85 -5.36 5.02
C LYS A 203 -18.57 -5.05 4.24
N PRO A 204 -17.44 -4.68 4.89
CA PRO A 204 -16.18 -4.45 4.21
C PRO A 204 -15.79 -5.59 3.27
N HIS A 205 -15.37 -5.24 2.05
CA HIS A 205 -14.92 -6.20 1.05
C HIS A 205 -13.40 -6.30 1.05
N THR A 206 -12.88 -7.47 1.45
CA THR A 206 -11.44 -7.69 1.60
C THR A 206 -10.95 -8.75 0.64
N TYR A 207 -9.82 -8.49 -0.03
CA TYR A 207 -9.09 -9.44 -0.86
C TYR A 207 -7.58 -9.17 -0.78
N ALA A 208 -6.76 -10.07 -1.32
CA ALA A 208 -5.32 -9.92 -1.30
C ALA A 208 -4.68 -10.30 -2.63
N PHE A 209 -3.61 -9.56 -2.96
CA PHE A 209 -2.71 -9.85 -4.07
C PHE A 209 -1.33 -10.21 -3.54
N ARG A 210 -0.60 -11.02 -4.29
CA ARG A 210 0.80 -11.35 -4.03
C ARG A 210 1.64 -11.04 -5.25
N TYR A 211 2.71 -10.29 -4.99
CA TYR A 211 3.67 -9.90 -6.01
C TYR A 211 5.00 -10.58 -5.72
N GLU A 212 5.74 -10.88 -6.75
CA GLU A 212 7.13 -11.33 -6.67
C GLU A 212 8.07 -10.21 -7.07
N LYS A 213 9.17 -10.08 -6.35
CA LYS A 213 10.19 -9.08 -6.64
C LYS A 213 10.92 -9.45 -7.92
N LEU A 214 10.99 -8.52 -8.86
CA LEU A 214 11.76 -8.69 -10.07
C LEU A 214 13.26 -8.41 -9.82
N PRO A 215 14.16 -8.93 -10.66
CA PRO A 215 15.60 -8.65 -10.54
C PRO A 215 15.90 -7.15 -10.50
N SER A 216 16.95 -6.76 -9.79
CA SER A 216 17.38 -5.36 -9.68
C SER A 216 17.82 -4.73 -11.01
N SER A 217 18.10 -5.56 -12.01
CA SER A 217 18.38 -5.13 -13.40
C SER A 217 17.12 -4.80 -14.20
N THR A 218 15.92 -4.99 -13.63
CA THR A 218 14.66 -4.66 -14.28
C THR A 218 14.56 -3.16 -14.50
N THR A 219 14.23 -2.76 -15.72
CA THR A 219 13.98 -1.37 -16.09
C THR A 219 12.51 -1.15 -16.39
N ALA A 220 11.99 0.02 -16.06
CA ALA A 220 10.65 0.43 -16.44
C ALA A 220 10.54 0.45 -17.97
N ARG A 221 9.41 -0.01 -18.49
CA ARG A 221 9.07 0.12 -19.90
C ARG A 221 8.08 1.25 -20.07
N GLU A 222 8.24 1.99 -21.14
CA GLU A 222 7.26 2.98 -21.51
C GLU A 222 6.07 2.29 -22.22
N TRP A 223 4.88 2.64 -21.79
CA TRP A 223 3.64 2.19 -22.42
C TRP A 223 3.03 3.37 -23.17
N LEU A 224 2.88 3.23 -24.47
CA LEU A 224 2.16 4.19 -25.29
C LEU A 224 0.74 3.69 -25.55
N CYS A 225 -0.25 4.44 -25.12
CA CYS A 225 -1.63 4.22 -25.50
C CYS A 225 -1.96 5.12 -26.68
N ASP A 226 -2.43 4.54 -27.81
CA ASP A 226 -2.88 5.28 -28.98
C ASP A 226 -4.41 5.23 -29.09
N PRO A 227 -5.13 6.33 -28.80
CA PRO A 227 -6.58 6.35 -28.86
C PRO A 227 -7.12 6.20 -30.30
N MET A 228 -6.33 6.52 -31.31
CA MET A 228 -6.74 6.39 -32.70
C MET A 228 -6.77 4.94 -33.19
N ASP A 229 -6.02 4.05 -32.53
CA ASP A 229 -5.93 2.62 -32.90
C ASP A 229 -6.94 1.74 -32.11
N GLY A 230 -7.91 2.36 -31.47
CA GLY A 230 -9.08 1.69 -30.89
C GLY A 230 -8.76 0.72 -29.76
N ALA A 231 -7.98 1.10 -28.76
CA ALA A 231 -7.59 0.32 -27.60
C ALA A 231 -6.38 -0.63 -27.79
N ARG A 232 -5.55 -0.41 -28.77
CA ARG A 232 -4.26 -1.08 -28.84
C ARG A 232 -3.24 -0.30 -28.03
N ALA A 233 -2.97 -0.78 -26.83
CA ALA A 233 -1.79 -0.35 -26.10
C ALA A 233 -0.55 -0.96 -26.79
N ARG A 234 0.42 -0.12 -27.15
CA ARG A 234 1.69 -0.57 -27.71
C ARG A 234 2.81 -0.24 -26.74
N PHE A 235 3.69 -1.20 -26.53
CA PHE A 235 4.98 -0.90 -25.94
C PHE A 235 5.82 -0.19 -27.00
N LEU A 236 6.47 0.91 -26.65
CA LEU A 236 7.38 1.65 -27.56
C LEU A 236 8.55 0.80 -28.04
N ILE A 237 8.85 -0.27 -27.33
CA ILE A 237 9.86 -1.25 -27.72
C ILE A 237 9.11 -2.56 -27.95
N ASP A 238 8.89 -2.91 -29.21
CA ASP A 238 8.43 -4.25 -29.55
C ASP A 238 9.36 -5.28 -28.90
N PRO A 239 8.83 -6.31 -28.23
CA PRO A 239 9.68 -7.39 -27.76
C PRO A 239 10.47 -7.93 -28.96
N PRO A 240 11.74 -8.29 -28.80
CA PRO A 240 12.53 -8.84 -29.89
C PRO A 240 11.77 -10.01 -30.49
N GLN A 241 11.51 -9.94 -31.80
CA GLN A 241 10.84 -11.02 -32.52
C GLN A 241 11.66 -12.29 -32.32
N PRO A 242 11.05 -13.44 -32.04
CA PRO A 242 11.79 -14.69 -31.97
C PRO A 242 12.51 -14.90 -33.29
N PRO A 243 13.74 -15.44 -33.31
CA PRO A 243 14.45 -15.72 -34.55
C PRO A 243 13.60 -16.65 -35.41
N LYS A 244 13.49 -16.29 -36.71
CA LYS A 244 12.78 -17.09 -37.72
C LYS A 244 13.50 -18.40 -37.94
#